data_62ece20e2dc65c03a76e1bb8b8da2268
#
_entry.id   62ece20e2dc65c03a76e1bb8b8da2268
#
_cell.length_a   1.000
_cell.length_b   1.000
_cell.length_c   1.000
_cell.angle_alpha   90.00
_cell.angle_beta   90.00
_cell.angle_gamma   90.00
#
_symmetry.space_group_name_H-M   'P 1'
#
loop_
_entity.id
_entity.type
_entity.pdbx_description
1 polymer ?
#
loop_
_entity_poly.entity_id
_entity_poly.type
_entity_poly.pdbx_seq_one_letter_code
_entity_poly.pdbx_strand_id
1 'polypeptide(L)'
;MSEEISTAGIYDFCKKLWPINRSLTGPGVRETFKHIADILPELIIHSYQSGSRKFDWTVPQEWSVNEAWIKDDAGNDVINFQNNNLHLVGYSEPISKVMSLNELDKHLHSRPDLPDAIPYVTSYYQRYWGFCIADTQRKALKDSSYHVYIDSELKPGSLDIGELVIPGETDKEFLISTNICHPSMANNEISGIAVASWLARWLLKKKRKFTYRILYVPETIGSIAYIHDNINHLKKNVIAGINVICCGDERTYSYLPSRN
;
A
#
# COMPACT_ATOMS: atom_id res chain seq x y z
N MET A 1 -17.97 -4.17 -29.70
CA MET A 1 -18.72 -3.37 -28.69
C MET A 1 -17.69 -2.78 -27.73
N SER A 2 -17.62 -1.46 -27.62
CA SER A 2 -16.73 -0.80 -26.66
C SER A 2 -17.24 -1.12 -25.26
N GLU A 3 -16.51 -1.90 -24.49
CA GLU A 3 -16.73 -1.90 -23.04
C GLU A 3 -16.51 -0.48 -22.56
N GLU A 4 -17.59 0.23 -22.31
CA GLU A 4 -17.56 1.53 -21.66
C GLU A 4 -16.89 1.38 -20.30
N ILE A 5 -16.12 2.39 -19.91
CA ILE A 5 -15.58 2.51 -18.56
C ILE A 5 -16.78 2.57 -17.62
N SER A 6 -17.04 1.45 -16.93
CA SER A 6 -18.16 1.33 -16.01
C SER A 6 -17.70 1.72 -14.60
N THR A 7 -18.37 2.66 -13.98
CA THR A 7 -18.14 3.02 -12.57
C THR A 7 -18.33 1.81 -11.65
N ALA A 8 -19.28 0.92 -11.96
CA ALA A 8 -19.48 -0.35 -11.24
C ALA A 8 -18.23 -1.24 -11.30
N GLY A 9 -17.60 -1.36 -12.48
CA GLY A 9 -16.37 -2.14 -12.64
C GLY A 9 -15.19 -1.59 -11.84
N ILE A 10 -15.06 -0.27 -11.76
CA ILE A 10 -14.04 0.40 -10.92
C ILE A 10 -14.27 0.07 -9.45
N TYR A 11 -15.51 0.21 -8.98
CA TYR A 11 -15.86 -0.04 -7.59
C TYR A 11 -15.69 -1.50 -7.19
N ASP A 12 -16.07 -2.44 -8.04
CA ASP A 12 -15.89 -3.87 -7.80
C ASP A 12 -14.40 -4.26 -7.77
N PHE A 13 -13.57 -3.61 -8.59
CA PHE A 13 -12.12 -3.75 -8.51
C PHE A 13 -11.57 -3.24 -7.17
N CYS A 14 -12.01 -2.08 -6.70
CA CYS A 14 -11.64 -1.56 -5.38
C CYS A 14 -12.02 -2.53 -4.26
N LYS A 15 -13.22 -3.13 -4.31
CA LYS A 15 -13.64 -4.15 -3.32
C LYS A 15 -12.74 -5.38 -3.31
N LYS A 16 -12.27 -5.84 -4.47
CA LYS A 16 -11.33 -6.97 -4.56
C LYS A 16 -9.99 -6.65 -3.91
N LEU A 17 -9.51 -5.41 -4.08
CA LEU A 17 -8.22 -5.00 -3.54
C LEU A 17 -8.28 -4.66 -2.02
N TRP A 18 -9.44 -4.29 -1.49
CA TRP A 18 -9.56 -3.81 -0.12
C TRP A 18 -9.09 -4.80 0.96
N PRO A 19 -9.41 -6.09 0.91
CA PRO A 19 -9.01 -7.05 1.94
C PRO A 19 -7.53 -7.48 1.84
N ILE A 20 -6.82 -7.14 0.76
CA ILE A 20 -5.44 -7.55 0.56
C ILE A 20 -4.53 -6.78 1.52
N ASN A 21 -3.76 -7.50 2.33
CA ASN A 21 -2.76 -6.89 3.21
C ASN A 21 -1.52 -6.49 2.42
N ARG A 22 -1.48 -5.24 1.95
CA ARG A 22 -0.32 -4.65 1.30
C ARG A 22 0.63 -4.03 2.32
N SER A 23 1.91 -4.02 1.96
CA SER A 23 2.97 -3.30 2.66
C SER A 23 3.99 -2.80 1.63
N LEU A 24 5.16 -2.28 2.04
CA LEU A 24 6.23 -1.89 1.10
C LEU A 24 6.67 -3.05 0.21
N THR A 25 6.61 -4.26 0.74
CA THR A 25 7.04 -5.50 0.11
C THR A 25 6.02 -6.60 0.42
N GLY A 26 6.26 -7.79 -0.10
CA GLY A 26 5.57 -8.99 0.33
C GLY A 26 4.41 -9.43 -0.56
N PRO A 27 3.71 -10.50 -0.15
CA PRO A 27 2.75 -11.20 -1.00
C PRO A 27 1.54 -10.35 -1.39
N GLY A 28 1.09 -9.43 -0.53
CA GLY A 28 -0.08 -8.60 -0.83
C GLY A 28 0.13 -7.62 -1.99
N VAL A 29 1.34 -7.08 -2.15
CA VAL A 29 1.70 -6.26 -3.31
C VAL A 29 1.67 -7.11 -4.58
N ARG A 30 2.26 -8.30 -4.55
CA ARG A 30 2.27 -9.22 -5.69
C ARG A 30 0.87 -9.71 -6.07
N GLU A 31 0.01 -9.95 -5.09
CA GLU A 31 -1.40 -10.29 -5.34
C GLU A 31 -2.14 -9.12 -5.99
N THR A 32 -1.92 -7.91 -5.52
CA THR A 32 -2.49 -6.70 -6.14
C THR A 32 -2.02 -6.56 -7.59
N PHE A 33 -0.75 -6.82 -7.89
CA PHE A 33 -0.25 -6.82 -9.29
C PHE A 33 -0.93 -7.86 -10.17
N LYS A 34 -1.27 -9.04 -9.66
CA LYS A 34 -2.05 -10.03 -10.43
C LYS A 34 -3.41 -9.45 -10.84
N HIS A 35 -4.12 -8.82 -9.90
CA HIS A 35 -5.39 -8.17 -10.23
C HIS A 35 -5.26 -7.02 -11.23
N ILE A 36 -4.16 -6.25 -11.17
CA ILE A 36 -3.88 -5.21 -12.17
C ILE A 36 -3.57 -5.86 -13.53
N ALA A 37 -2.77 -6.93 -13.57
CA ALA A 37 -2.41 -7.64 -14.80
C ALA A 37 -3.62 -8.31 -15.47
N ASP A 38 -4.64 -8.72 -14.71
CA ASP A 38 -5.91 -9.25 -15.27
C ASP A 38 -6.61 -8.21 -16.19
N ILE A 39 -6.40 -6.93 -15.95
CA ILE A 39 -6.99 -5.83 -16.72
C ILE A 39 -5.98 -5.08 -17.60
N LEU A 40 -4.69 -5.23 -17.33
CA LEU A 40 -3.56 -4.62 -18.03
C LEU A 40 -2.46 -5.68 -18.22
N PRO A 41 -2.62 -6.61 -19.18
CA PRO A 41 -1.70 -7.76 -19.33
C PRO A 41 -0.28 -7.37 -19.75
N GLU A 42 -0.07 -6.14 -20.23
CA GLU A 42 1.25 -5.62 -20.59
C GLU A 42 2.02 -5.03 -19.38
N LEU A 43 1.47 -5.14 -18.16
CA LEU A 43 2.15 -4.69 -16.93
C LEU A 43 3.46 -5.46 -16.72
N ILE A 44 4.55 -4.74 -16.54
CA ILE A 44 5.88 -5.29 -16.25
C ILE A 44 6.16 -5.09 -14.76
N ILE A 45 6.71 -6.11 -14.09
CA ILE A 45 7.10 -6.03 -12.68
C ILE A 45 8.61 -5.95 -12.58
N HIS A 46 9.09 -4.89 -11.92
CA HIS A 46 10.49 -4.70 -11.56
C HIS A 46 10.69 -5.05 -10.09
N SER A 47 11.64 -5.93 -9.80
CA SER A 47 11.93 -6.41 -8.44
C SER A 47 13.29 -5.91 -7.97
N TYR A 48 13.32 -5.20 -6.85
CA TYR A 48 14.53 -4.66 -6.23
C TYR A 48 14.85 -5.48 -4.98
N GLN A 49 16.02 -6.14 -4.97
CA GLN A 49 16.39 -7.05 -3.90
C GLN A 49 16.62 -6.34 -2.58
N SER A 50 16.18 -6.96 -1.48
CA SER A 50 16.46 -6.51 -0.11
C SER A 50 17.95 -6.29 0.11
N GLY A 51 18.32 -5.20 0.78
CA GLY A 51 19.72 -4.82 1.02
C GLY A 51 20.36 -4.04 -0.13
N SER A 52 19.75 -3.96 -1.33
CA SER A 52 20.28 -3.13 -2.41
C SER A 52 20.15 -1.64 -2.08
N ARG A 53 21.25 -0.90 -2.36
CA ARG A 53 21.27 0.55 -2.13
C ARG A 53 20.71 1.31 -3.32
N LYS A 54 19.82 2.26 -3.04
CA LYS A 54 19.19 3.15 -4.03
C LYS A 54 19.33 4.60 -3.53
N PHE A 55 20.29 5.35 -4.09
CA PHE A 55 20.76 6.62 -3.53
C PHE A 55 21.23 6.46 -2.08
N ASP A 56 20.60 7.17 -1.15
CA ASP A 56 20.83 7.11 0.30
C ASP A 56 19.94 6.11 1.04
N TRP A 57 19.00 5.44 0.32
CA TRP A 57 18.10 4.44 0.88
C TRP A 57 18.60 3.01 0.64
N THR A 58 18.14 2.10 1.49
CA THR A 58 18.36 0.65 1.32
C THR A 58 17.02 -0.04 1.26
N VAL A 59 16.83 -0.92 0.27
CA VAL A 59 15.61 -1.72 0.15
C VAL A 59 15.46 -2.61 1.40
N PRO A 60 14.33 -2.53 2.12
CA PRO A 60 14.12 -3.28 3.35
C PRO A 60 13.99 -4.78 3.11
N GLN A 61 14.01 -5.57 4.18
CA GLN A 61 13.63 -6.98 4.13
C GLN A 61 12.17 -7.10 3.72
N GLU A 62 11.83 -8.19 3.04
CA GLU A 62 10.46 -8.55 2.76
C GLU A 62 9.74 -8.93 4.04
N TRP A 63 8.52 -8.41 4.22
CA TRP A 63 7.66 -8.71 5.35
C TRP A 63 6.39 -9.41 4.90
N SER A 64 6.00 -10.43 5.66
CA SER A 64 4.72 -11.10 5.51
C SER A 64 4.11 -11.42 6.87
N VAL A 65 2.80 -11.55 6.93
CA VAL A 65 2.04 -11.94 8.12
C VAL A 65 0.95 -12.94 7.74
N ASN A 66 0.83 -14.00 8.53
CA ASN A 66 -0.20 -15.01 8.39
C ASN A 66 -1.37 -14.73 9.32
N GLU A 67 -1.07 -14.40 10.58
CA GLU A 67 -2.07 -14.23 11.63
C GLU A 67 -1.58 -13.22 12.68
N ALA A 68 -2.51 -12.43 13.23
CA ALA A 68 -2.22 -11.55 14.35
C ALA A 68 -3.51 -11.27 15.15
N TRP A 69 -3.42 -11.38 16.49
CA TRP A 69 -4.56 -11.11 17.34
C TRP A 69 -4.15 -10.79 18.79
N ILE A 70 -5.07 -10.20 19.53
CA ILE A 70 -5.04 -10.03 20.97
C ILE A 70 -6.31 -10.68 21.54
N LYS A 71 -6.15 -11.55 22.54
CA LYS A 71 -7.25 -12.17 23.28
C LYS A 71 -7.18 -11.77 24.76
N ASP A 72 -8.37 -11.65 25.39
CA ASP A 72 -8.48 -11.47 26.83
C ASP A 72 -8.18 -12.77 27.60
N ASP A 73 -8.24 -12.71 28.93
CA ASP A 73 -8.01 -13.85 29.83
C ASP A 73 -9.08 -14.95 29.71
N ALA A 74 -10.26 -14.62 29.18
CA ALA A 74 -11.32 -15.57 28.86
C ALA A 74 -11.19 -16.20 27.47
N GLY A 75 -10.21 -15.76 26.66
CA GLY A 75 -9.95 -16.23 25.30
C GLY A 75 -10.78 -15.56 24.22
N ASN A 76 -11.51 -14.48 24.54
CA ASN A 76 -12.27 -13.72 23.54
C ASN A 76 -11.35 -12.80 22.73
N ASP A 77 -11.64 -12.66 21.44
CA ASP A 77 -10.93 -11.73 20.57
C ASP A 77 -11.18 -10.27 20.99
N VAL A 78 -10.10 -9.58 21.32
CA VAL A 78 -10.07 -8.12 21.52
C VAL A 78 -9.73 -7.43 20.20
N ILE A 79 -8.72 -7.93 19.52
CA ILE A 79 -8.28 -7.52 18.19
C ILE A 79 -8.04 -8.77 17.36
N ASN A 80 -8.45 -8.74 16.10
CA ASN A 80 -8.12 -9.77 15.12
C ASN A 80 -7.81 -9.13 13.77
N PHE A 81 -6.59 -9.35 13.28
CA PHE A 81 -6.10 -8.87 11.99
C PHE A 81 -6.98 -9.32 10.81
N GLN A 82 -7.60 -10.50 10.90
CA GLN A 82 -8.50 -11.01 9.86
C GLN A 82 -9.77 -10.15 9.71
N ASN A 83 -10.16 -9.42 10.75
CA ASN A 83 -11.31 -8.51 10.69
C ASN A 83 -10.97 -7.18 9.99
N ASN A 84 -9.75 -6.69 10.18
CA ASN A 84 -9.25 -5.48 9.52
C ASN A 84 -7.72 -5.46 9.52
N ASN A 85 -7.11 -5.33 8.34
CA ASN A 85 -5.65 -5.28 8.17
C ASN A 85 -4.99 -4.13 8.95
N LEU A 86 -5.71 -3.03 9.19
CA LEU A 86 -5.18 -1.87 9.93
C LEU A 86 -4.91 -2.17 11.40
N HIS A 87 -5.46 -3.25 11.96
CA HIS A 87 -5.21 -3.64 13.34
C HIS A 87 -3.75 -3.99 13.64
N LEU A 88 -2.96 -4.35 12.63
CA LEU A 88 -1.55 -4.68 12.82
C LEU A 88 -0.65 -3.53 12.36
N VAL A 89 0.29 -3.13 13.21
CA VAL A 89 1.37 -2.23 12.80
C VAL A 89 2.18 -2.88 11.68
N GLY A 90 2.29 -2.21 10.55
CA GLY A 90 3.05 -2.73 9.40
C GLY A 90 4.51 -3.01 9.79
N TYR A 91 5.07 -4.12 9.31
CA TYR A 91 6.42 -4.61 9.67
C TYR A 91 6.59 -5.05 11.13
N SER A 92 5.51 -5.38 11.83
CA SER A 92 5.59 -5.98 13.16
C SER A 92 6.37 -7.29 13.15
N GLU A 93 7.28 -7.43 14.15
CA GLU A 93 7.99 -8.70 14.42
C GLU A 93 7.06 -9.75 15.02
N PRO A 94 7.39 -11.04 14.88
CA PRO A 94 6.61 -12.12 15.48
C PRO A 94 6.68 -12.07 17.01
N ILE A 95 5.55 -12.36 17.67
CA ILE A 95 5.45 -12.48 19.12
C ILE A 95 4.37 -13.48 19.52
N SER A 96 4.61 -14.18 20.62
CA SER A 96 3.60 -14.99 21.33
C SER A 96 3.85 -14.84 22.83
N LYS A 97 3.02 -14.03 23.50
CA LYS A 97 3.24 -13.72 24.94
C LYS A 97 1.94 -13.37 25.63
N VAL A 98 1.80 -13.80 26.88
CA VAL A 98 0.80 -13.27 27.82
C VAL A 98 1.41 -12.12 28.59
N MET A 99 0.70 -11.00 28.70
CA MET A 99 1.18 -9.79 29.37
C MET A 99 0.05 -9.00 30.03
N SER A 100 0.39 -8.11 30.96
CA SER A 100 -0.56 -7.21 31.60
C SER A 100 -1.03 -6.12 30.64
N LEU A 101 -2.16 -5.47 30.96
CA LEU A 101 -2.62 -4.30 30.21
C LEU A 101 -1.56 -3.20 30.16
N ASN A 102 -0.85 -2.94 31.25
CA ASN A 102 0.19 -1.91 31.30
C ASN A 102 1.39 -2.18 30.38
N GLU A 103 1.73 -3.45 30.16
CA GLU A 103 2.75 -3.83 29.15
C GLU A 103 2.20 -3.71 27.75
N LEU A 104 1.00 -4.24 27.51
CA LEU A 104 0.33 -4.21 26.20
C LEU A 104 0.09 -2.78 25.70
N ASP A 105 -0.32 -1.87 26.57
CA ASP A 105 -0.68 -0.50 26.23
C ASP A 105 0.48 0.28 25.57
N LYS A 106 1.73 -0.10 25.85
CA LYS A 106 2.93 0.47 25.19
C LYS A 106 3.05 0.10 23.71
N HIS A 107 2.31 -0.92 23.28
CA HIS A 107 2.27 -1.44 21.91
C HIS A 107 0.92 -1.21 21.22
N LEU A 108 -0.01 -0.48 21.87
CA LEU A 108 -1.29 -0.09 21.30
C LEU A 108 -1.25 1.35 20.78
N HIS A 109 -1.66 1.51 19.54
CA HIS A 109 -1.78 2.81 18.88
C HIS A 109 -3.24 3.17 18.68
N SER A 110 -3.66 4.35 19.13
CA SER A 110 -5.00 4.90 18.91
C SER A 110 -4.95 6.40 18.64
N ARG A 111 -6.06 6.98 18.20
CA ARG A 111 -6.19 8.42 17.92
C ARG A 111 -7.34 9.00 18.75
N PRO A 112 -7.05 9.68 19.87
CA PRO A 112 -8.08 10.31 20.71
C PRO A 112 -8.91 11.38 19.99
N ASP A 113 -8.35 12.03 18.97
CA ASP A 113 -9.01 13.02 18.13
C ASP A 113 -9.95 12.39 17.07
N LEU A 114 -9.80 11.09 16.80
CA LEU A 114 -10.66 10.28 15.92
C LEU A 114 -10.98 8.95 16.64
N PRO A 115 -11.81 8.98 17.70
CA PRO A 115 -11.88 7.91 18.69
C PRO A 115 -12.39 6.57 18.15
N ASP A 116 -13.15 6.57 17.06
CA ASP A 116 -13.69 5.36 16.45
C ASP A 116 -12.84 4.84 15.26
N ALA A 117 -11.79 5.57 14.90
CA ALA A 117 -10.90 5.17 13.80
C ALA A 117 -9.77 4.27 14.27
N ILE A 118 -9.42 3.27 13.46
CA ILE A 118 -8.20 2.47 13.60
C ILE A 118 -7.09 3.22 12.86
N PRO A 119 -6.01 3.67 13.54
CA PRO A 119 -4.92 4.39 12.87
C PRO A 119 -4.08 3.47 12.00
N TYR A 120 -3.40 4.05 11.01
CA TYR A 120 -2.37 3.38 10.23
C TYR A 120 -0.99 3.70 10.79
N VAL A 121 -0.26 2.68 11.21
CA VAL A 121 1.10 2.79 11.78
C VAL A 121 2.02 1.75 11.14
N THR A 122 3.28 2.10 10.93
CA THR A 122 4.31 1.22 10.35
C THR A 122 5.64 1.36 11.08
N SER A 123 6.51 0.35 10.95
CA SER A 123 7.84 0.31 11.57
C SER A 123 8.94 -0.19 10.63
N TYR A 124 8.95 0.26 9.37
CA TYR A 124 9.75 -0.30 8.28
C TYR A 124 11.25 -0.53 8.54
N TYR A 125 11.89 0.33 9.34
CA TYR A 125 13.33 0.29 9.61
C TYR A 125 13.65 0.08 11.09
N GLN A 126 12.62 -0.15 11.93
CA GLN A 126 12.79 -0.39 13.36
C GLN A 126 12.27 -1.79 13.71
N ARG A 127 13.01 -2.49 14.55
CA ARG A 127 12.53 -3.74 15.15
C ARG A 127 11.47 -3.42 16.19
N TYR A 128 10.23 -3.71 15.86
CA TYR A 128 9.07 -3.35 16.66
C TYR A 128 7.90 -4.30 16.37
N TRP A 129 6.98 -4.41 17.28
CA TRP A 129 5.66 -5.01 17.07
C TRP A 129 4.60 -4.14 17.75
N GLY A 130 3.39 -4.14 17.23
CA GLY A 130 2.29 -3.38 17.84
C GLY A 130 0.97 -3.58 17.12
N PHE A 131 -0.08 -3.09 17.76
CA PHE A 131 -1.42 -3.12 17.21
C PHE A 131 -2.04 -1.73 17.18
N CYS A 132 -2.95 -1.54 16.22
CA CYS A 132 -3.76 -0.34 16.08
C CYS A 132 -5.20 -0.66 16.49
N ILE A 133 -5.80 0.23 17.26
CA ILE A 133 -7.12 0.02 17.88
C ILE A 133 -7.87 1.36 17.92
N ALA A 134 -9.19 1.33 17.81
CA ALA A 134 -10.01 2.51 18.06
C ALA A 134 -9.83 2.99 19.52
N ASP A 135 -9.74 4.28 19.74
CA ASP A 135 -9.49 4.84 21.09
C ASP A 135 -10.63 4.52 22.07
N THR A 136 -11.86 4.47 21.56
CA THR A 136 -13.04 4.01 22.32
C THR A 136 -12.88 2.57 22.82
N GLN A 137 -12.40 1.70 21.94
CA GLN A 137 -12.14 0.29 22.30
C GLN A 137 -10.93 0.17 23.25
N ARG A 138 -9.84 0.92 23.03
CA ARG A 138 -8.67 0.94 23.92
C ARG A 138 -9.04 1.33 25.34
N LYS A 139 -9.86 2.37 25.52
CA LYS A 139 -10.34 2.84 26.82
C LYS A 139 -11.28 1.87 27.54
N ALA A 140 -11.89 0.96 26.80
CA ALA A 140 -12.77 -0.09 27.36
C ALA A 140 -12.01 -1.35 27.81
N LEU A 141 -10.69 -1.43 27.57
CA LEU A 141 -9.87 -2.55 28.02
C LEU A 141 -9.84 -2.62 29.56
N LYS A 142 -10.00 -3.80 30.08
CA LYS A 142 -9.98 -4.04 31.53
C LYS A 142 -8.56 -4.30 32.01
N ASP A 143 -8.25 -3.94 33.26
CA ASP A 143 -6.99 -4.31 33.90
C ASP A 143 -6.94 -5.82 34.12
N SER A 144 -6.36 -6.54 33.20
CA SER A 144 -6.31 -8.00 33.09
C SER A 144 -5.07 -8.46 32.34
N SER A 145 -4.93 -9.76 32.15
CA SER A 145 -3.93 -10.37 31.26
C SER A 145 -4.46 -10.50 29.84
N TYR A 146 -3.57 -10.29 28.89
CA TYR A 146 -3.87 -10.42 27.46
C TYR A 146 -2.88 -11.36 26.79
N HIS A 147 -3.39 -12.26 25.96
CA HIS A 147 -2.54 -13.08 25.11
C HIS A 147 -2.38 -12.37 23.77
N VAL A 148 -1.14 -12.05 23.42
CA VAL A 148 -0.74 -11.38 22.19
C VAL A 148 -0.05 -12.38 21.27
N TYR A 149 -0.48 -12.42 20.02
CA TYR A 149 0.09 -13.29 19.01
C TYR A 149 0.25 -12.57 17.68
N ILE A 150 1.43 -12.66 17.07
CA ILE A 150 1.73 -12.23 15.71
C ILE A 150 2.58 -13.31 15.08
N ASP A 151 2.08 -13.92 14.00
CA ASP A 151 2.81 -14.81 13.11
C ASP A 151 3.23 -14.04 11.85
N SER A 152 4.40 -13.44 11.93
CA SER A 152 5.01 -12.66 10.85
C SER A 152 6.42 -13.13 10.55
N GLU A 153 6.90 -12.81 9.34
CA GLU A 153 8.24 -13.14 8.90
C GLU A 153 8.90 -11.92 8.25
N LEU A 154 10.17 -11.72 8.58
CA LEU A 154 11.07 -10.76 7.93
C LEU A 154 12.24 -11.52 7.34
N LYS A 155 12.37 -11.52 6.02
CA LYS A 155 13.41 -12.26 5.29
C LYS A 155 13.96 -11.47 4.10
N PRO A 156 15.12 -11.85 3.55
CA PRO A 156 15.54 -11.37 2.24
C PRO A 156 14.47 -11.68 1.18
N GLY A 157 14.17 -10.68 0.35
CA GLY A 157 13.15 -10.78 -0.69
C GLY A 157 13.23 -9.60 -1.63
N SER A 158 12.11 -9.07 -2.10
CA SER A 158 12.08 -7.95 -3.05
C SER A 158 11.04 -6.88 -2.70
N LEU A 159 11.36 -5.67 -3.13
CA LEU A 159 10.42 -4.58 -3.30
C LEU A 159 10.01 -4.55 -4.77
N ASP A 160 8.72 -4.70 -5.04
CA ASP A 160 8.20 -4.86 -6.39
C ASP A 160 7.46 -3.60 -6.86
N ILE A 161 7.68 -3.21 -8.12
CA ILE A 161 7.10 -2.03 -8.76
C ILE A 161 6.45 -2.48 -10.07
N GLY A 162 5.22 -2.05 -10.32
CA GLY A 162 4.55 -2.26 -11.60
C GLY A 162 4.77 -1.09 -12.55
N GLU A 163 5.12 -1.40 -13.78
CA GLU A 163 5.30 -0.43 -14.85
C GLU A 163 4.48 -0.81 -16.08
N LEU A 164 3.76 0.16 -16.62
CA LEU A 164 3.11 0.05 -17.93
C LEU A 164 3.54 1.23 -18.80
N VAL A 165 4.15 0.94 -19.94
CA VAL A 165 4.49 1.93 -20.95
C VAL A 165 3.51 1.82 -22.12
N ILE A 166 2.79 2.90 -22.42
CA ILE A 166 1.84 2.99 -23.52
C ILE A 166 2.45 3.92 -24.58
N PRO A 167 3.03 3.37 -25.66
CA PRO A 167 3.74 4.16 -26.67
C PRO A 167 2.82 5.16 -27.38
N GLY A 168 3.32 6.37 -27.63
CA GLY A 168 2.72 7.37 -28.49
C GLY A 168 3.52 7.56 -29.79
N GLU A 169 3.24 8.63 -30.51
CA GLU A 169 3.95 9.01 -31.74
C GLU A 169 5.35 9.59 -31.46
N THR A 170 5.61 9.99 -30.21
CA THR A 170 6.88 10.58 -29.77
C THR A 170 7.40 9.90 -28.52
N ASP A 171 8.73 9.99 -28.30
CA ASP A 171 9.42 9.51 -27.09
C ASP A 171 9.21 10.42 -25.87
N LYS A 172 8.50 11.55 -26.04
CA LYS A 172 8.17 12.40 -24.90
C LYS A 172 7.07 11.76 -24.05
N GLU A 173 7.31 11.73 -22.73
CA GLU A 173 6.50 10.95 -21.81
C GLU A 173 5.73 11.79 -20.80
N PHE A 174 4.49 11.39 -20.56
CA PHE A 174 3.75 11.74 -19.35
C PHE A 174 3.90 10.63 -18.33
N LEU A 175 4.39 10.95 -17.13
CA LEU A 175 4.52 10.03 -16.02
C LEU A 175 3.27 10.10 -15.14
N ILE A 176 2.65 8.95 -14.88
CA ILE A 176 1.52 8.79 -13.97
C ILE A 176 1.96 7.79 -12.91
N SER A 177 1.98 8.19 -11.65
CA SER A 177 2.30 7.27 -10.56
C SER A 177 1.14 7.14 -9.58
N THR A 178 1.06 5.99 -8.92
CA THR A 178 0.14 5.75 -7.80
C THR A 178 0.79 4.84 -6.78
N ASN A 179 0.38 4.97 -5.52
CA ASN A 179 0.91 4.14 -4.44
C ASN A 179 0.26 2.75 -4.42
N ILE A 180 0.99 1.73 -3.91
CA ILE A 180 0.54 0.32 -3.88
C ILE A 180 0.93 -0.41 -2.59
N CYS A 181 1.17 0.29 -1.49
CA CYS A 181 1.76 -0.31 -0.29
C CYS A 181 0.90 -0.23 0.98
N HIS A 182 -0.24 0.45 0.95
CA HIS A 182 -1.08 0.60 2.14
C HIS A 182 -2.19 -0.45 2.19
N PRO A 183 -2.40 -1.12 3.34
CA PRO A 183 -3.50 -2.06 3.52
C PRO A 183 -4.83 -1.33 3.71
N SER A 184 -5.93 -1.86 3.22
CA SER A 184 -7.31 -1.44 3.50
C SER A 184 -7.60 0.07 3.46
N MET A 185 -6.80 0.85 2.74
CA MET A 185 -6.94 2.30 2.64
C MET A 185 -7.64 2.68 1.33
N ALA A 186 -8.98 2.73 1.37
CA ALA A 186 -9.81 2.86 0.17
C ALA A 186 -9.56 4.17 -0.59
N ASN A 187 -9.73 5.33 0.06
CA ASN A 187 -9.54 6.62 -0.60
C ASN A 187 -8.05 6.93 -0.84
N ASN A 188 -7.20 6.72 0.16
CA ASN A 188 -5.77 7.07 0.05
C ASN A 188 -5.09 6.32 -1.09
N GLU A 189 -5.29 5.01 -1.21
CA GLU A 189 -4.48 4.18 -2.08
C GLU A 189 -5.27 3.44 -3.16
N ILE A 190 -6.28 2.66 -2.77
CA ILE A 190 -7.01 1.80 -3.71
C ILE A 190 -7.66 2.62 -4.82
N SER A 191 -8.16 3.81 -4.51
CA SER A 191 -8.74 4.72 -5.49
C SER A 191 -7.74 5.13 -6.56
N GLY A 192 -6.50 5.43 -6.17
CA GLY A 192 -5.42 5.78 -7.09
C GLY A 192 -5.06 4.61 -8.01
N ILE A 193 -4.92 3.40 -7.46
CA ILE A 193 -4.67 2.17 -8.23
C ILE A 193 -5.78 1.97 -9.28
N ALA A 194 -7.04 2.09 -8.86
CA ALA A 194 -8.19 1.90 -9.74
C ALA A 194 -8.24 2.97 -10.84
N VAL A 195 -8.11 4.26 -10.48
CA VAL A 195 -8.14 5.37 -11.45
C VAL A 195 -6.99 5.26 -12.46
N ALA A 196 -5.76 4.99 -12.00
CA ALA A 196 -4.60 4.81 -12.89
C ALA A 196 -4.81 3.63 -13.86
N SER A 197 -5.37 2.51 -13.37
CA SER A 197 -5.62 1.32 -14.19
C SER A 197 -6.71 1.56 -15.24
N TRP A 198 -7.81 2.22 -14.91
CA TRP A 198 -8.86 2.54 -15.88
C TRP A 198 -8.43 3.61 -16.87
N LEU A 199 -7.63 4.59 -16.42
CA LEU A 199 -7.01 5.58 -17.32
C LEU A 199 -6.08 4.89 -18.32
N ALA A 200 -5.28 3.91 -17.89
CA ALA A 200 -4.44 3.09 -18.75
C ALA A 200 -5.26 2.37 -19.83
N ARG A 201 -6.34 1.68 -19.42
CA ARG A 201 -7.27 1.01 -20.36
C ARG A 201 -7.88 1.97 -21.38
N TRP A 202 -8.22 3.17 -20.94
CA TRP A 202 -8.74 4.19 -21.84
C TRP A 202 -7.67 4.68 -22.81
N LEU A 203 -6.46 4.95 -22.33
CA LEU A 203 -5.33 5.35 -23.15
C LEU A 203 -4.96 4.30 -24.20
N LEU A 204 -4.97 3.01 -23.87
CA LEU A 204 -4.67 1.92 -24.80
C LEU A 204 -5.61 1.91 -26.03
N LYS A 205 -6.82 2.42 -25.89
CA LYS A 205 -7.84 2.49 -26.97
C LYS A 205 -7.77 3.75 -27.82
N LYS A 206 -6.82 4.68 -27.58
CA LYS A 206 -6.74 5.99 -28.24
C LYS A 206 -5.45 6.13 -29.03
N LYS A 207 -5.49 6.93 -30.11
CA LYS A 207 -4.27 7.47 -30.71
C LYS A 207 -3.66 8.50 -29.77
N ARG A 208 -2.34 8.49 -29.61
CA ARG A 208 -1.62 9.29 -28.62
C ARG A 208 -0.42 9.95 -29.27
N LYS A 209 -0.27 11.25 -29.06
CA LYS A 209 0.94 11.99 -29.46
C LYS A 209 2.11 11.63 -28.56
N PHE A 210 1.88 11.61 -27.24
CA PHE A 210 2.91 11.35 -26.25
C PHE A 210 2.84 9.90 -25.76
N THR A 211 3.97 9.36 -25.31
CA THR A 211 4.05 8.12 -24.57
C THR A 211 3.55 8.34 -23.13
N TYR A 212 2.87 7.38 -22.56
CA TYR A 212 2.42 7.41 -21.17
C TYR A 212 3.12 6.29 -20.39
N ARG A 213 3.79 6.65 -19.32
CA ARG A 213 4.41 5.73 -18.38
C ARG A 213 3.61 5.73 -17.09
N ILE A 214 3.05 4.58 -16.72
CA ILE A 214 2.23 4.42 -15.54
C ILE A 214 2.98 3.54 -14.56
N LEU A 215 3.13 4.02 -13.32
CA LEU A 215 3.88 3.36 -12.26
C LEU A 215 2.97 3.08 -11.07
N TYR A 216 3.00 1.86 -10.60
CA TYR A 216 2.43 1.41 -9.34
C TYR A 216 3.60 1.16 -8.39
N VAL A 217 3.80 2.05 -7.42
CA VAL A 217 5.02 2.07 -6.59
C VAL A 217 4.68 2.01 -5.10
N PRO A 218 5.44 1.28 -4.29
CA PRO A 218 5.45 1.52 -2.86
C PRO A 218 5.86 2.97 -2.58
N GLU A 219 5.10 3.66 -1.72
CA GLU A 219 5.31 5.07 -1.42
C GLU A 219 6.76 5.34 -0.98
N THR A 220 7.33 6.46 -1.42
CA THR A 220 8.68 6.93 -1.11
C THR A 220 9.77 5.96 -1.60
N ILE A 221 9.97 4.81 -0.98
CA ILE A 221 11.08 3.88 -1.26
C ILE A 221 10.98 3.30 -2.66
N GLY A 222 9.78 2.92 -3.10
CA GLY A 222 9.56 2.43 -4.45
C GLY A 222 9.88 3.49 -5.50
N SER A 223 9.41 4.71 -5.31
CA SER A 223 9.71 5.82 -6.21
C SER A 223 11.21 6.12 -6.26
N ILE A 224 11.90 6.12 -5.11
CA ILE A 224 13.35 6.32 -5.02
C ILE A 224 14.10 5.22 -5.78
N ALA A 225 13.71 3.96 -5.58
CA ALA A 225 14.34 2.82 -6.25
C ALA A 225 14.18 2.90 -7.77
N TYR A 226 12.96 3.21 -8.24
CA TYR A 226 12.68 3.36 -9.65
C TYR A 226 13.44 4.53 -10.29
N ILE A 227 13.44 5.70 -9.65
CA ILE A 227 14.14 6.90 -10.14
C ILE A 227 15.65 6.65 -10.20
N HIS A 228 16.23 5.98 -9.19
CA HIS A 228 17.67 5.67 -9.18
C HIS A 228 18.09 4.94 -10.45
N ASP A 229 17.35 3.90 -10.85
CA ASP A 229 17.74 3.06 -11.99
C ASP A 229 17.34 3.69 -13.34
N ASN A 230 16.37 4.60 -13.36
CA ASN A 230 15.81 5.18 -14.59
C ASN A 230 16.09 6.68 -14.76
N ILE A 231 16.92 7.30 -13.91
CA ILE A 231 17.07 8.76 -13.81
C ILE A 231 17.43 9.43 -15.16
N ASN A 232 18.33 8.82 -15.96
CA ASN A 232 18.77 9.38 -17.23
C ASN A 232 17.63 9.36 -18.27
N HIS A 233 16.87 8.27 -18.31
CA HIS A 233 15.70 8.13 -19.18
C HIS A 233 14.62 9.15 -18.80
N LEU A 234 14.30 9.22 -17.51
CA LEU A 234 13.27 10.14 -16.99
C LEU A 234 13.63 11.60 -17.28
N LYS A 235 14.86 12.02 -17.01
CA LYS A 235 15.32 13.38 -17.30
C LYS A 235 15.26 13.76 -18.79
N LYS A 236 15.49 12.80 -19.69
CA LYS A 236 15.50 13.03 -21.14
C LYS A 236 14.10 13.10 -21.72
N ASN A 237 13.19 12.23 -21.26
CA ASN A 237 11.95 11.93 -21.94
C ASN A 237 10.71 12.45 -21.23
N VAL A 238 10.66 12.46 -19.89
CA VAL A 238 9.49 12.92 -19.12
C VAL A 238 9.36 14.43 -19.18
N ILE A 239 8.22 14.91 -19.68
CA ILE A 239 7.91 16.34 -19.81
C ILE A 239 6.93 16.83 -18.74
N ALA A 240 6.14 15.93 -18.15
CA ALA A 240 5.25 16.21 -17.04
C ALA A 240 4.93 14.92 -16.29
N GLY A 241 4.50 15.04 -15.04
CA GLY A 241 4.08 13.90 -14.22
C GLY A 241 3.00 14.28 -13.24
N ILE A 242 2.18 13.30 -12.88
CA ILE A 242 1.18 13.40 -11.82
C ILE A 242 1.25 12.17 -10.92
N ASN A 243 1.00 12.39 -9.62
CA ASN A 243 0.76 11.31 -8.67
C ASN A 243 -0.74 11.24 -8.39
N VAL A 244 -1.35 10.08 -8.63
CA VAL A 244 -2.79 9.84 -8.52
C VAL A 244 -3.06 9.11 -7.21
N ILE A 245 -3.50 9.83 -6.20
CA ILE A 245 -3.84 9.31 -4.86
C ILE A 245 -5.08 10.04 -4.33
N CYS A 246 -5.76 9.46 -3.35
CA CYS A 246 -6.92 10.07 -2.68
C CYS A 246 -8.03 10.51 -3.66
N CYS A 247 -8.34 9.68 -4.66
CA CYS A 247 -9.28 10.00 -5.73
C CYS A 247 -10.70 9.45 -5.49
N GLY A 248 -10.96 8.83 -4.34
CA GLY A 248 -12.21 8.11 -4.05
C GLY A 248 -13.19 8.88 -3.17
N ASP A 249 -13.13 10.20 -3.16
CA ASP A 249 -14.00 11.06 -2.35
C ASP A 249 -14.96 11.86 -3.25
N GLU A 250 -16.24 11.90 -2.89
CA GLU A 250 -17.26 12.66 -3.62
C GLU A 250 -17.30 14.15 -3.26
N ARG A 251 -16.65 14.55 -2.17
CA ARG A 251 -16.77 15.91 -1.61
C ARG A 251 -15.91 16.92 -2.35
N THR A 252 -14.69 16.53 -2.72
CA THR A 252 -13.74 17.42 -3.41
C THR A 252 -12.60 16.63 -4.04
N TYR A 253 -11.90 17.29 -4.97
CA TYR A 253 -10.59 16.86 -5.40
C TYR A 253 -9.59 18.02 -5.22
N SER A 254 -8.33 17.70 -5.04
CA SER A 254 -7.27 18.70 -4.87
C SER A 254 -6.15 18.45 -5.86
N TYR A 255 -5.60 19.54 -6.38
CA TYR A 255 -4.37 19.51 -7.15
C TYR A 255 -3.28 20.25 -6.37
N LEU A 256 -2.21 19.53 -6.04
CA LEU A 256 -1.04 20.09 -5.38
C LEU A 256 0.10 20.17 -6.41
N PRO A 257 0.48 21.38 -6.87
CA PRO A 257 1.62 21.53 -7.76
C PRO A 257 2.92 21.12 -7.05
N SER A 258 3.84 20.52 -7.82
CA SER A 258 5.18 20.25 -7.31
C SER A 258 5.91 21.58 -6.99
N ARG A 259 6.80 21.51 -6.01
CA ARG A 259 7.75 22.62 -5.78
C ARG A 259 8.85 22.51 -6.83
N ASN A 260 8.96 23.53 -7.67
CA ASN A 260 10.05 23.69 -8.64
C ASN A 260 11.14 24.54 -8.04
#